data_1d689e82b07479fac6fe8549b31020a1
#
_entry.id   1d689e82b07479fac6fe8549b31020a1
#
_cell.length_a   1.000
_cell.length_b   1.000
_cell.length_c   1.000
_cell.angle_alpha   90.00
_cell.angle_beta   90.00
_cell.angle_gamma   90.00
#
_symmetry.space_group_name_H-M   'P 1'
#
loop_
_entity.id
_entity.type
_entity.pdbx_description
1 polymer ?
#
loop_
_entity_poly.entity_id
_entity_poly.type
_entity_poly.pdbx_seq_one_letter_code
_entity_poly.pdbx_strand_id
1 'polypeptide(L)'
;PDDALDEAGEHEGRGDEDEEGRVVHALLVALPAAAVAVRCYGRRRSVRACDAKAMAHHAIMSTQGPYLAEIAHLMGDPARANMLHALMDGRALTAKELAWIAGVAPQTASGHLAKLMQGKLIDVAVQGRHRYYRLAGPEVATALEGLMVLANLDGTSRRLPSRVGAELSQARTCYDHFAGRLGIGIHDALMAGGHLAASEGGYALTASGKAIFRALGLDPDATARSRRAALRPCLDWSERRPHLAGHLAAALACRCFEMDWVRRRKDSRVVMLTEEGRGILEAALPGFRCDAPESVS
;
A
#
# COMPACT_ATOMS: atom_id res chain seq x y z
N PRO A 1 63.17 4.91 45.26
CA PRO A 1 63.93 3.71 45.30
C PRO A 1 63.04 2.50 44.98
N ASP A 2 63.50 1.86 44.02
CA ASP A 2 63.67 0.44 43.81
C ASP A 2 62.46 -0.36 43.38
N ASP A 3 62.52 -0.76 42.18
CA ASP A 3 62.96 -2.07 41.63
C ASP A 3 61.86 -3.10 41.65
N ALA A 4 61.58 -3.86 40.71
CA ALA A 4 62.23 -4.55 39.63
C ALA A 4 61.11 -5.31 38.86
N LEU A 5 61.19 -5.40 37.54
CA LEU A 5 61.45 -6.61 36.73
C LEU A 5 60.60 -7.82 37.11
N ASP A 6 59.94 -8.54 36.29
CA ASP A 6 60.23 -9.17 35.02
C ASP A 6 59.04 -10.01 34.55
N GLU A 7 58.96 -10.26 33.35
CA GLU A 7 58.92 -11.36 32.40
C GLU A 7 57.57 -11.66 31.74
N ALA A 8 57.66 -11.51 30.50
CA ALA A 8 57.30 -12.27 29.32
C ALA A 8 56.36 -13.49 29.48
N GLY A 9 55.41 -13.52 28.61
CA GLY A 9 54.61 -14.70 28.29
C GLY A 9 53.78 -14.48 27.02
N GLU A 10 54.42 -14.67 25.87
CA GLU A 10 53.78 -14.84 24.57
C GLU A 10 52.78 -15.99 24.67
N HIS A 11 51.54 -15.79 24.24
CA HIS A 11 50.78 -16.86 23.61
C HIS A 11 49.89 -16.27 22.48
N GLU A 12 50.23 -16.77 21.34
CA GLU A 12 49.59 -16.61 20.02
C GLU A 12 48.10 -16.84 20.04
N GLY A 13 47.53 -16.13 19.12
CA GLY A 13 46.16 -16.11 18.73
C GLY A 13 45.57 -17.42 18.22
N ARG A 14 44.34 -17.38 18.08
CA ARG A 14 43.48 -18.00 17.05
C ARG A 14 42.06 -17.86 17.50
N GLY A 15 41.31 -17.17 16.64
CA GLY A 15 40.09 -17.74 16.15
C GLY A 15 38.83 -17.10 16.69
N ASP A 16 38.53 -15.86 16.31
CA ASP A 16 37.17 -15.30 16.33
C ASP A 16 36.63 -15.25 14.89
N GLU A 17 36.49 -16.41 14.29
CA GLU A 17 35.69 -16.62 13.08
C GLU A 17 34.82 -17.85 13.33
N ASP A 18 33.65 -17.73 13.96
CA ASP A 18 32.67 -18.82 13.95
C ASP A 18 31.31 -18.45 14.62
N GLU A 19 31.08 -17.23 15.08
CA GLU A 19 29.77 -16.92 15.74
C GLU A 19 28.68 -16.48 14.74
N GLU A 20 28.99 -15.93 13.59
CA GLU A 20 27.98 -15.60 12.56
C GLU A 20 27.48 -16.82 11.76
N GLY A 21 28.28 -17.87 11.65
CA GLY A 21 27.90 -19.12 10.97
C GLY A 21 26.91 -19.99 11.74
N ARG A 22 26.87 -19.90 13.06
CA ARG A 22 26.01 -20.74 13.92
C ARG A 22 24.58 -20.23 14.06
N VAL A 23 24.34 -18.95 13.92
CA VAL A 23 22.99 -18.36 14.00
C VAL A 23 22.15 -18.69 12.79
N VAL A 24 22.75 -18.81 11.61
CA VAL A 24 22.04 -19.19 10.37
C VAL A 24 21.67 -20.68 10.32
N HIS A 25 22.45 -21.54 11.01
CA HIS A 25 22.19 -23.00 11.01
C HIS A 25 21.12 -23.40 12.02
N ALA A 26 20.94 -22.66 13.10
CA ALA A 26 19.93 -22.94 14.13
C ALA A 26 18.50 -22.55 13.72
N LEU A 27 18.32 -21.65 12.74
CA LEU A 27 16.99 -21.26 12.25
C LEU A 27 16.40 -22.22 11.19
N LEU A 28 17.20 -23.13 10.67
CA LEU A 28 16.79 -24.08 9.60
C LEU A 28 16.32 -25.44 10.14
N VAL A 29 16.44 -25.71 11.44
CA VAL A 29 16.09 -27.02 12.03
C VAL A 29 14.73 -27.03 12.73
N ALA A 30 14.06 -25.89 12.88
CA ALA A 30 12.78 -25.78 13.61
C ALA A 30 11.54 -25.60 12.72
N LEU A 31 11.58 -25.96 11.44
CA LEU A 31 10.38 -26.00 10.60
C LEU A 31 9.76 -27.40 10.62
N PRO A 32 8.46 -27.54 10.96
CA PRO A 32 7.79 -28.83 10.97
C PRO A 32 7.71 -29.42 9.55
N ALA A 33 7.72 -30.75 9.48
CA ALA A 33 7.82 -31.59 8.28
C ALA A 33 6.81 -31.33 7.14
N ALA A 34 5.98 -30.30 7.21
CA ALA A 34 5.02 -29.91 6.16
C ALA A 34 5.62 -29.03 5.04
N ALA A 35 6.87 -28.55 5.18
CA ALA A 35 7.49 -27.65 4.20
C ALA A 35 8.33 -28.35 3.10
N VAL A 36 8.36 -29.67 3.05
CA VAL A 36 9.22 -30.42 2.10
C VAL A 36 8.50 -30.82 0.80
N ALA A 37 7.22 -30.51 0.63
CA ALA A 37 6.43 -30.97 -0.52
C ALA A 37 6.49 -30.06 -1.78
N VAL A 38 7.29 -28.99 -1.82
CA VAL A 38 7.29 -28.03 -2.97
C VAL A 38 8.49 -28.22 -3.91
N ARG A 39 9.31 -29.26 -3.78
CA ARG A 39 10.50 -29.44 -4.63
C ARG A 39 10.50 -30.71 -5.49
N CYS A 40 9.43 -30.93 -6.24
CA CYS A 40 9.39 -31.97 -7.28
C CYS A 40 8.69 -31.50 -8.56
N TYR A 41 9.15 -30.36 -9.13
CA TYR A 41 8.84 -30.04 -10.52
C TYR A 41 10.10 -30.22 -11.34
N GLY A 42 10.26 -31.43 -11.91
CA GLY A 42 11.33 -31.70 -12.86
C GLY A 42 11.85 -33.11 -12.91
N ARG A 43 10.99 -34.12 -13.16
CA ARG A 43 11.33 -35.35 -13.89
C ARG A 43 10.04 -36.13 -14.17
N ARG A 44 9.81 -36.42 -15.44
CA ARG A 44 8.75 -37.36 -15.88
C ARG A 44 9.04 -38.71 -15.25
N ARG A 45 8.20 -39.12 -14.29
CA ARG A 45 8.04 -40.51 -13.91
C ARG A 45 6.56 -40.85 -13.99
N SER A 46 6.26 -41.97 -14.62
CA SER A 46 4.93 -42.58 -14.81
C SER A 46 4.15 -42.57 -13.49
N VAL A 47 3.03 -41.85 -13.46
CA VAL A 47 2.09 -41.81 -12.35
C VAL A 47 1.36 -43.17 -12.36
N ARG A 48 1.74 -44.06 -11.50
CA ARG A 48 0.86 -45.18 -11.10
C ARG A 48 -0.24 -44.59 -10.24
N ALA A 49 -1.44 -45.09 -10.42
CA ALA A 49 -2.68 -44.64 -9.80
C ALA A 49 -2.48 -44.09 -8.37
N CYS A 50 -2.56 -42.78 -8.26
CA CYS A 50 -2.64 -42.10 -6.96
C CYS A 50 -4.06 -42.26 -6.46
N ASP A 51 -4.22 -42.80 -5.26
CA ASP A 51 -5.48 -43.09 -4.59
C ASP A 51 -6.50 -41.97 -4.78
N ALA A 52 -7.66 -42.28 -5.34
CA ALA A 52 -8.80 -41.40 -5.49
C ALA A 52 -9.25 -40.78 -4.15
N LYS A 53 -8.92 -41.41 -3.02
CA LYS A 53 -9.13 -40.90 -1.65
C LYS A 53 -8.22 -39.71 -1.31
N ALA A 54 -6.99 -39.66 -1.79
CA ALA A 54 -6.07 -38.53 -1.56
C ALA A 54 -6.50 -37.30 -2.37
N MET A 55 -7.05 -37.48 -3.58
CA MET A 55 -7.59 -36.39 -4.38
C MET A 55 -8.90 -35.82 -3.79
N ALA A 56 -9.77 -36.67 -3.23
CA ALA A 56 -10.98 -36.23 -2.54
C ALA A 56 -10.66 -35.40 -1.28
N HIS A 57 -9.60 -35.77 -0.54
CA HIS A 57 -9.16 -34.99 0.65
C HIS A 57 -8.57 -33.64 0.27
N HIS A 58 -7.86 -33.54 -0.86
CA HIS A 58 -7.34 -32.24 -1.36
C HIS A 58 -8.45 -31.31 -1.87
N ALA A 59 -9.49 -31.88 -2.49
CA ALA A 59 -10.66 -31.11 -2.93
C ALA A 59 -11.50 -30.58 -1.74
N ILE A 60 -11.56 -31.29 -0.62
CA ILE A 60 -12.31 -30.87 0.58
C ILE A 60 -11.58 -29.77 1.34
N MET A 61 -10.23 -29.77 1.35
CA MET A 61 -9.46 -28.71 2.02
C MET A 61 -9.46 -27.38 1.28
N SER A 62 -9.78 -27.35 -0.02
CA SER A 62 -9.87 -26.11 -0.81
C SER A 62 -11.20 -25.35 -0.64
N THR A 63 -12.20 -25.94 0.05
CA THR A 63 -13.53 -25.34 0.21
C THR A 63 -13.72 -24.59 1.53
N GLN A 64 -12.74 -24.56 2.42
CA GLN A 64 -12.88 -23.95 3.76
C GLN A 64 -12.22 -22.56 3.89
N GLY A 65 -11.60 -22.04 2.85
CA GLY A 65 -10.99 -20.70 2.84
C GLY A 65 -11.89 -19.64 2.19
N PRO A 66 -11.56 -18.35 2.34
CA PRO A 66 -12.17 -17.29 1.56
C PRO A 66 -12.09 -17.63 0.07
N TYR A 67 -13.20 -17.48 -0.65
CA TYR A 67 -13.27 -17.88 -2.05
C TYR A 67 -12.55 -16.84 -2.93
N LEU A 68 -11.21 -16.88 -2.91
CA LEU A 68 -10.35 -15.94 -3.63
C LEU A 68 -10.69 -15.85 -5.12
N ALA A 69 -11.05 -16.99 -5.74
CA ALA A 69 -11.41 -17.03 -7.16
C ALA A 69 -12.64 -16.16 -7.49
N GLU A 70 -13.62 -16.09 -6.59
CA GLU A 70 -14.81 -15.25 -6.78
C GLU A 70 -14.46 -13.76 -6.77
N ILE A 71 -13.68 -13.32 -5.78
CA ILE A 71 -13.22 -11.93 -5.69
C ILE A 71 -12.31 -11.60 -6.88
N ALA A 72 -11.38 -12.49 -7.24
CA ALA A 72 -10.51 -12.29 -8.40
C ALA A 72 -11.32 -12.19 -9.70
N HIS A 73 -12.34 -13.02 -9.89
CA HIS A 73 -13.26 -12.96 -11.03
C HIS A 73 -14.01 -11.62 -11.07
N LEU A 74 -14.47 -11.13 -9.92
CA LEU A 74 -15.14 -9.82 -9.85
C LEU A 74 -14.20 -8.68 -10.25
N MET A 75 -12.97 -8.70 -9.81
CA MET A 75 -11.95 -7.67 -10.12
C MET A 75 -11.36 -7.81 -11.53
N GLY A 76 -11.32 -9.02 -12.10
CA GLY A 76 -10.66 -9.31 -13.38
C GLY A 76 -11.44 -8.88 -14.63
N ASP A 77 -12.69 -8.45 -14.52
CA ASP A 77 -13.45 -7.90 -15.66
C ASP A 77 -13.00 -6.46 -15.94
N PRO A 78 -12.66 -6.09 -17.19
CA PRO A 78 -12.11 -4.77 -17.52
C PRO A 78 -13.02 -3.60 -17.12
N ALA A 79 -14.34 -3.71 -17.31
CA ALA A 79 -15.26 -2.64 -16.94
C ALA A 79 -15.35 -2.49 -15.42
N ARG A 80 -15.44 -3.61 -14.67
CA ARG A 80 -15.45 -3.57 -13.22
C ARG A 80 -14.12 -3.08 -12.65
N ALA A 81 -12.98 -3.48 -13.21
CA ALA A 81 -11.67 -2.99 -12.83
C ALA A 81 -11.55 -1.48 -12.98
N ASN A 82 -12.04 -0.93 -14.13
CA ASN A 82 -12.05 0.51 -14.37
C ASN A 82 -12.96 1.25 -13.38
N MET A 83 -14.14 0.71 -13.05
CA MET A 83 -15.04 1.28 -12.04
C MET A 83 -14.38 1.31 -10.66
N LEU A 84 -13.78 0.18 -10.22
CA LEU A 84 -13.07 0.10 -8.95
C LEU A 84 -11.88 1.07 -8.91
N HIS A 85 -11.11 1.14 -10.00
CA HIS A 85 -9.98 2.08 -10.11
C HIS A 85 -10.44 3.54 -10.00
N ALA A 86 -11.57 3.90 -10.59
CA ALA A 86 -12.12 5.26 -10.49
C ALA A 86 -12.52 5.61 -9.05
N LEU A 87 -13.00 4.63 -8.29
CA LEU A 87 -13.40 4.82 -6.88
C LEU A 87 -12.20 4.88 -5.91
N MET A 88 -10.99 4.61 -6.38
CA MET A 88 -9.75 4.72 -5.58
C MET A 88 -9.39 6.16 -5.22
N ASP A 89 -10.09 7.17 -5.72
CA ASP A 89 -9.89 8.56 -5.30
C ASP A 89 -10.64 8.94 -4.01
N GLY A 90 -11.35 7.98 -3.42
CA GLY A 90 -12.13 8.16 -2.21
C GLY A 90 -13.46 8.90 -2.41
N ARG A 91 -13.78 9.32 -3.64
CA ARG A 91 -15.07 9.97 -3.96
C ARG A 91 -16.16 8.92 -4.19
N ALA A 92 -17.38 9.34 -3.94
CA ALA A 92 -18.56 8.60 -4.36
C ALA A 92 -19.01 9.07 -5.74
N LEU A 93 -19.19 8.12 -6.68
CA LEU A 93 -19.55 8.39 -8.06
C LEU A 93 -20.94 7.80 -8.39
N THR A 94 -21.65 8.44 -9.30
CA THR A 94 -22.93 7.94 -9.80
C THR A 94 -22.76 6.80 -10.80
N ALA A 95 -23.80 6.01 -11.02
CA ALA A 95 -23.79 4.95 -12.03
C ALA A 95 -23.47 5.48 -13.45
N LYS A 96 -23.94 6.71 -13.77
CA LYS A 96 -23.68 7.35 -15.07
C LYS A 96 -22.19 7.69 -15.24
N GLU A 97 -21.55 8.25 -14.23
CA GLU A 97 -20.12 8.54 -14.25
C GLU A 97 -19.29 7.26 -14.36
N LEU A 98 -19.64 6.23 -13.58
CA LEU A 98 -18.95 4.93 -13.63
C LEU A 98 -19.15 4.21 -14.97
N ALA A 99 -20.33 4.31 -15.59
CA ALA A 99 -20.60 3.81 -16.95
C ALA A 99 -19.69 4.48 -17.98
N TRP A 100 -19.59 5.82 -17.91
CA TRP A 100 -18.74 6.60 -18.79
C TRP A 100 -17.25 6.23 -18.63
N ILE A 101 -16.75 6.17 -17.39
CA ILE A 101 -15.36 5.79 -17.10
C ILE A 101 -15.05 4.37 -17.58
N ALA A 102 -15.99 3.45 -17.39
CA ALA A 102 -15.80 2.06 -17.82
C ALA A 102 -16.00 1.83 -19.31
N GLY A 103 -16.49 2.83 -20.06
CA GLY A 103 -16.75 2.72 -21.49
C GLY A 103 -17.90 1.76 -21.84
N VAL A 104 -18.91 1.65 -20.96
CA VAL A 104 -20.05 0.74 -21.15
C VAL A 104 -21.39 1.47 -21.11
N ALA A 105 -22.44 0.85 -21.69
CA ALA A 105 -23.79 1.38 -21.62
C ALA A 105 -24.31 1.42 -20.17
N PRO A 106 -25.20 2.38 -19.80
CA PRO A 106 -25.72 2.50 -18.44
C PRO A 106 -26.40 1.23 -17.90
N GLN A 107 -27.10 0.48 -18.74
CA GLN A 107 -27.71 -0.80 -18.35
C GLN A 107 -26.64 -1.84 -17.98
N THR A 108 -25.58 -1.94 -18.80
CA THR A 108 -24.45 -2.84 -18.55
C THR A 108 -23.73 -2.44 -17.25
N ALA A 109 -23.51 -1.14 -17.03
CA ALA A 109 -22.92 -0.63 -15.81
C ALA A 109 -23.74 -1.03 -14.57
N SER A 110 -25.06 -0.96 -14.64
CA SER A 110 -25.94 -1.38 -13.55
C SER A 110 -25.74 -2.84 -13.15
N GLY A 111 -25.54 -3.73 -14.14
CA GLY A 111 -25.23 -5.15 -13.90
C GLY A 111 -23.85 -5.34 -13.27
N HIS A 112 -22.82 -4.59 -13.70
CA HIS A 112 -21.50 -4.61 -13.09
C HIS A 112 -21.51 -4.10 -11.65
N LEU A 113 -22.22 -2.99 -11.38
CA LEU A 113 -22.36 -2.42 -10.04
C LEU A 113 -23.08 -3.38 -9.09
N ALA A 114 -24.17 -4.06 -9.57
CA ALA A 114 -24.85 -5.06 -8.77
C ALA A 114 -23.91 -6.22 -8.36
N LYS A 115 -23.08 -6.72 -9.27
CA LYS A 115 -22.09 -7.76 -8.97
C LYS A 115 -21.02 -7.28 -7.98
N LEU A 116 -20.52 -6.05 -8.13
CA LEU A 116 -19.54 -5.47 -7.20
C LEU A 116 -20.13 -5.27 -5.80
N MET A 117 -21.41 -4.86 -5.69
CA MET A 117 -22.13 -4.77 -4.41
C MET A 117 -22.33 -6.15 -3.78
N GLN A 118 -22.75 -7.15 -4.56
CA GLN A 118 -22.90 -8.53 -4.09
C GLN A 118 -21.58 -9.08 -3.54
N GLY A 119 -20.46 -8.79 -4.20
CA GLY A 119 -19.12 -9.13 -3.75
C GLY A 119 -18.56 -8.26 -2.63
N LYS A 120 -19.35 -7.31 -2.09
CA LYS A 120 -18.94 -6.38 -1.02
C LYS A 120 -17.68 -5.58 -1.36
N LEU A 121 -17.45 -5.29 -2.64
CA LEU A 121 -16.34 -4.48 -3.11
C LEU A 121 -16.70 -2.99 -3.15
N ILE A 122 -17.98 -2.67 -3.29
CA ILE A 122 -18.50 -1.30 -3.26
C ILE A 122 -19.75 -1.20 -2.39
N ASP A 123 -19.95 -0.01 -1.83
CA ASP A 123 -21.18 0.40 -1.14
C ASP A 123 -21.93 1.43 -1.97
N VAL A 124 -23.23 1.58 -1.67
CA VAL A 124 -24.08 2.59 -2.27
C VAL A 124 -24.72 3.47 -1.19
N ALA A 125 -24.61 4.78 -1.36
CA ALA A 125 -25.36 5.76 -0.60
C ALA A 125 -26.48 6.35 -1.48
N VAL A 126 -27.68 6.46 -0.91
CA VAL A 126 -28.84 7.05 -1.60
C VAL A 126 -29.04 8.46 -1.08
N GLN A 127 -29.07 9.44 -1.99
CA GLN A 127 -29.36 10.83 -1.67
C GLN A 127 -30.44 11.34 -2.62
N GLY A 128 -31.66 11.42 -2.14
CA GLY A 128 -32.82 11.73 -2.96
C GLY A 128 -33.02 10.69 -4.06
N ARG A 129 -33.04 11.15 -5.32
CA ARG A 129 -33.13 10.26 -6.51
C ARG A 129 -31.78 9.73 -7.01
N HIS A 130 -30.65 10.13 -6.40
CA HIS A 130 -29.32 9.78 -6.84
C HIS A 130 -28.74 8.65 -5.99
N ARG A 131 -28.00 7.75 -6.64
CA ARG A 131 -27.22 6.69 -6.02
C ARG A 131 -25.75 6.96 -6.25
N TYR A 132 -24.99 7.02 -5.17
CA TYR A 132 -23.56 7.27 -5.17
C TYR A 132 -22.85 6.02 -4.70
N TYR A 133 -21.93 5.51 -5.51
CA TYR A 133 -21.14 4.32 -5.25
C TYR A 133 -19.77 4.70 -4.75
N ARG A 134 -19.23 3.99 -3.79
CA ARG A 134 -17.88 4.14 -3.24
C ARG A 134 -17.29 2.77 -2.95
N LEU A 135 -15.96 2.67 -2.75
CA LEU A 135 -15.37 1.44 -2.22
C LEU A 135 -15.97 1.10 -0.86
N ALA A 136 -16.19 -0.19 -0.60
CA ALA A 136 -16.82 -0.66 0.65
C ALA A 136 -15.94 -0.39 1.88
N GLY A 137 -14.62 -0.30 1.71
CA GLY A 137 -13.71 0.00 2.79
C GLY A 137 -12.26 0.13 2.38
N PRO A 138 -11.39 0.50 3.32
CA PRO A 138 -9.95 0.64 3.08
C PRO A 138 -9.28 -0.70 2.75
N GLU A 139 -9.85 -1.83 3.14
CA GLU A 139 -9.36 -3.18 2.82
C GLU A 139 -9.44 -3.43 1.32
N VAL A 140 -10.54 -3.04 0.68
CA VAL A 140 -10.72 -3.14 -0.78
C VAL A 140 -9.70 -2.24 -1.50
N ALA A 141 -9.51 -1.00 -1.02
CA ALA A 141 -8.53 -0.10 -1.57
C ALA A 141 -7.11 -0.68 -1.47
N THR A 142 -6.76 -1.27 -0.32
CA THR A 142 -5.46 -1.91 -0.11
C THR A 142 -5.24 -3.10 -1.06
N ALA A 143 -6.26 -3.93 -1.26
CA ALA A 143 -6.19 -5.04 -2.21
C ALA A 143 -5.99 -4.56 -3.65
N LEU A 144 -6.70 -3.50 -4.06
CA LEU A 144 -6.54 -2.89 -5.39
C LEU A 144 -5.15 -2.30 -5.60
N GLU A 145 -4.59 -1.59 -4.61
CA GLU A 145 -3.20 -1.09 -4.67
C GLU A 145 -2.21 -2.26 -4.83
N GLY A 146 -2.38 -3.35 -4.08
CA GLY A 146 -1.55 -4.55 -4.22
C GLY A 146 -1.61 -5.14 -5.62
N LEU A 147 -2.80 -5.24 -6.23
CA LEU A 147 -2.97 -5.68 -7.61
C LEU A 147 -2.33 -4.72 -8.62
N MET A 148 -2.40 -3.41 -8.40
CA MET A 148 -1.74 -2.41 -9.24
C MET A 148 -0.21 -2.54 -9.17
N VAL A 149 0.35 -2.82 -7.97
CA VAL A 149 1.78 -3.11 -7.81
C VAL A 149 2.15 -4.34 -8.65
N LEU A 150 1.40 -5.45 -8.53
CA LEU A 150 1.64 -6.67 -9.31
C LEU A 150 1.53 -6.42 -10.82
N ALA A 151 0.52 -5.68 -11.26
CA ALA A 151 0.32 -5.34 -12.66
C ALA A 151 1.45 -4.48 -13.24
N ASN A 152 2.23 -3.79 -12.38
CA ASN A 152 3.33 -2.93 -12.81
C ASN A 152 4.72 -3.56 -12.61
N LEU A 153 4.82 -4.82 -12.12
CA LEU A 153 6.11 -5.47 -11.85
C LEU A 153 7.00 -5.58 -13.09
N ASP A 154 6.42 -5.90 -14.23
CA ASP A 154 7.16 -6.12 -15.49
C ASP A 154 7.46 -4.82 -16.26
N GLY A 155 7.02 -3.66 -15.77
CA GLY A 155 7.14 -2.39 -16.49
C GLY A 155 6.35 -2.34 -17.81
N THR A 156 5.61 -3.41 -18.13
CA THR A 156 4.81 -3.56 -19.35
C THR A 156 3.38 -3.06 -19.19
N SER A 157 3.03 -2.53 -18.00
CA SER A 157 1.69 -1.98 -17.81
C SER A 157 1.39 -1.02 -18.97
N ARG A 158 0.23 -1.23 -19.59
CA ARG A 158 -0.30 -0.33 -20.64
C ARG A 158 -0.06 1.09 -20.16
N ARG A 159 0.88 1.77 -20.79
CA ARG A 159 1.25 3.14 -20.41
C ARG A 159 -0.03 3.96 -20.47
N LEU A 160 -0.45 4.47 -19.33
CA LEU A 160 -1.36 5.60 -19.32
C LEU A 160 -0.75 6.65 -20.27
N PRO A 161 -1.57 7.40 -21.04
CA PRO A 161 -1.05 8.46 -21.89
C PRO A 161 0.00 9.26 -21.09
N SER A 162 1.18 9.47 -21.64
CA SER A 162 2.39 9.89 -20.93
C SER A 162 2.20 11.07 -19.95
N ARG A 163 1.36 12.02 -20.32
CA ARG A 163 1.05 13.19 -19.47
C ARG A 163 0.21 12.86 -18.25
N VAL A 164 -0.83 12.03 -18.39
CA VAL A 164 -1.70 11.61 -17.27
C VAL A 164 -0.93 10.71 -16.31
N GLY A 165 -0.05 9.85 -16.86
CA GLY A 165 0.83 9.00 -16.06
C GLY A 165 1.80 9.82 -15.21
N ALA A 166 2.42 10.85 -15.77
CA ALA A 166 3.35 11.73 -15.06
C ALA A 166 2.65 12.50 -13.93
N GLU A 167 1.46 13.05 -14.17
CA GLU A 167 0.70 13.78 -13.15
C GLU A 167 0.26 12.86 -11.99
N LEU A 168 -0.20 11.63 -12.29
CA LEU A 168 -0.55 10.65 -11.27
C LEU A 168 0.66 10.18 -10.46
N SER A 169 1.83 10.06 -11.09
CA SER A 169 3.08 9.73 -10.40
C SER A 169 3.56 10.88 -9.52
N GLN A 170 3.29 12.13 -9.93
CA GLN A 170 3.67 13.30 -9.17
C GLN A 170 2.90 13.42 -7.87
N ALA A 171 1.58 13.47 -7.94
CA ALA A 171 0.72 13.54 -6.76
C ALA A 171 -0.68 13.03 -7.06
N ARG A 172 -1.17 12.13 -6.24
CA ARG A 172 -2.52 11.59 -6.32
C ARG A 172 -3.04 11.20 -4.94
N THR A 173 -4.32 10.92 -4.88
CA THR A 173 -4.88 10.19 -3.74
C THR A 173 -4.79 8.67 -3.99
N CYS A 174 -4.46 7.94 -2.93
CA CYS A 174 -4.62 6.51 -2.80
C CYS A 174 -5.72 6.29 -1.76
N TYR A 175 -6.96 6.16 -2.22
CA TYR A 175 -8.16 6.12 -1.39
C TYR A 175 -8.33 7.43 -0.59
N ASP A 176 -7.87 7.50 0.67
CA ASP A 176 -8.06 8.63 1.57
C ASP A 176 -6.76 9.34 1.98
N HIS A 177 -5.62 8.95 1.43
CA HIS A 177 -4.30 9.51 1.75
C HIS A 177 -3.50 9.84 0.49
N PHE A 178 -2.38 10.56 0.64
CA PHE A 178 -1.56 10.96 -0.50
C PHE A 178 -0.62 9.84 -0.96
N ALA A 179 -0.43 9.78 -2.27
CA ALA A 179 0.47 8.88 -2.96
C ALA A 179 1.21 9.62 -4.09
N GLY A 180 2.05 8.90 -4.84
CA GLY A 180 2.99 9.50 -5.77
C GLY A 180 4.12 10.18 -5.02
N ARG A 181 4.90 11.00 -5.73
CA ARG A 181 6.05 11.71 -5.15
C ARG A 181 5.69 12.59 -3.96
N LEU A 182 4.49 13.19 -3.96
CA LEU A 182 3.98 13.95 -2.82
C LEU A 182 3.87 13.07 -1.56
N GLY A 183 3.20 11.93 -1.65
CA GLY A 183 3.02 11.03 -0.50
C GLY A 183 4.33 10.42 -0.02
N ILE A 184 5.21 10.06 -0.96
CA ILE A 184 6.56 9.54 -0.68
C ILE A 184 7.43 10.62 -0.04
N GLY A 185 7.43 11.85 -0.56
CA GLY A 185 8.19 12.96 0.00
C GLY A 185 7.81 13.26 1.46
N ILE A 186 6.52 13.21 1.79
CA ILE A 186 6.05 13.34 3.18
C ILE A 186 6.56 12.17 4.04
N HIS A 187 6.45 10.95 3.56
CA HIS A 187 6.94 9.76 4.28
C HIS A 187 8.44 9.85 4.54
N ASP A 188 9.23 10.16 3.52
CA ASP A 188 10.68 10.21 3.60
C ASP A 188 11.16 11.32 4.54
N ALA A 189 10.55 12.51 4.47
CA ALA A 189 10.89 13.60 5.37
C ALA A 189 10.62 13.24 6.84
N LEU A 190 9.48 12.60 7.12
CA LEU A 190 9.16 12.12 8.47
C LEU A 190 10.10 11.01 8.94
N MET A 191 10.48 10.09 8.07
CA MET A 191 11.44 9.03 8.40
C MET A 191 12.85 9.59 8.63
N ALA A 192 13.35 10.40 7.70
CA ALA A 192 14.68 10.98 7.78
C ALA A 192 14.85 11.92 8.99
N GLY A 193 13.80 12.65 9.36
CA GLY A 193 13.79 13.50 10.54
C GLY A 193 13.61 12.76 11.87
N GLY A 194 13.48 11.43 11.89
CA GLY A 194 13.24 10.65 13.11
C GLY A 194 11.86 10.93 13.72
N HIS A 195 10.89 11.37 12.93
CA HIS A 195 9.54 11.70 13.39
C HIS A 195 8.60 10.49 13.43
N LEU A 196 9.05 9.37 12.82
CA LEU A 196 8.40 8.07 12.84
C LEU A 196 9.31 7.02 13.48
N ALA A 197 8.72 6.15 14.28
CA ALA A 197 9.36 4.95 14.82
C ALA A 197 8.61 3.72 14.31
N ALA A 198 9.32 2.63 14.06
CA ALA A 198 8.69 1.35 13.74
C ALA A 198 7.82 0.89 14.92
N SER A 199 6.63 0.36 14.61
CA SER A 199 5.71 -0.22 15.59
C SER A 199 5.04 -1.45 15.01
N GLU A 200 4.37 -2.24 15.83
CA GLU A 200 3.64 -3.41 15.39
C GLU A 200 2.56 -3.01 14.36
N GLY A 201 2.68 -3.54 13.14
CA GLY A 201 1.76 -3.26 12.04
C GLY A 201 1.92 -1.89 11.36
N GLY A 202 2.98 -1.11 11.64
CA GLY A 202 3.19 0.16 10.96
C GLY A 202 4.19 1.11 11.62
N TYR A 203 3.77 2.35 11.81
CA TYR A 203 4.58 3.41 12.42
C TYR A 203 3.85 4.07 13.59
N ALA A 204 4.62 4.47 14.59
CA ALA A 204 4.20 5.38 15.65
C ALA A 204 4.86 6.74 15.46
N LEU A 205 4.16 7.83 15.78
CA LEU A 205 4.76 9.16 15.85
C LEU A 205 5.65 9.27 17.09
N THR A 206 6.88 9.74 16.89
CA THR A 206 7.75 10.17 18.00
C THR A 206 7.21 11.47 18.62
N ALA A 207 7.81 11.94 19.70
CA ALA A 207 7.42 13.23 20.30
C ALA A 207 7.54 14.38 19.28
N SER A 208 8.61 14.41 18.49
CA SER A 208 8.80 15.39 17.42
C SER A 208 7.79 15.21 16.28
N GLY A 209 7.46 13.98 15.90
CA GLY A 209 6.42 13.69 14.93
C GLY A 209 5.04 14.21 15.37
N LYS A 210 4.67 13.99 16.64
CA LYS A 210 3.45 14.54 17.22
C LYS A 210 3.43 16.08 17.20
N ALA A 211 4.57 16.72 17.49
CA ALA A 211 4.69 18.16 17.42
C ALA A 211 4.43 18.69 15.99
N ILE A 212 4.97 18.02 14.96
CA ILE A 212 4.73 18.37 13.55
C ILE A 212 3.23 18.26 13.22
N PHE A 213 2.59 17.15 13.56
CA PHE A 213 1.17 16.97 13.28
C PHE A 213 0.32 18.05 13.95
N ARG A 214 0.65 18.42 15.21
CA ARG A 214 -0.03 19.53 15.90
C ARG A 214 0.22 20.87 15.22
N ALA A 215 1.44 21.14 14.74
CA ALA A 215 1.75 22.37 13.99
C ALA A 215 0.97 22.45 12.68
N LEU A 216 0.65 21.32 12.06
CA LEU A 216 -0.22 21.24 10.87
C LEU A 216 -1.73 21.32 11.24
N GLY A 217 -2.07 21.51 12.51
CA GLY A 217 -3.46 21.63 12.98
C GLY A 217 -4.17 20.30 13.17
N LEU A 218 -3.40 19.22 13.35
CA LEU A 218 -3.93 17.88 13.60
C LEU A 218 -3.69 17.48 15.05
N ASP A 219 -4.63 16.75 15.64
CA ASP A 219 -4.44 16.11 16.93
C ASP A 219 -4.04 14.64 16.75
N PRO A 220 -2.76 14.29 16.94
CA PRO A 220 -2.30 12.91 16.77
C PRO A 220 -2.86 11.95 17.82
N ASP A 221 -3.40 12.45 18.92
CA ASP A 221 -3.92 11.65 20.02
C ASP A 221 -5.45 11.50 19.97
N ALA A 222 -6.17 12.37 19.22
CA ALA A 222 -7.64 12.31 19.05
C ALA A 222 -8.15 11.03 18.40
N THR A 223 -7.29 10.30 17.75
CA THR A 223 -7.61 9.14 16.90
C THR A 223 -7.63 7.80 17.64
N ALA A 224 -7.48 7.79 18.96
CA ALA A 224 -7.54 6.58 19.79
C ALA A 224 -8.84 5.76 19.64
N ARG A 225 -9.87 6.29 18.96
CA ARG A 225 -11.16 5.62 18.69
C ARG A 225 -11.21 4.90 17.34
N SER A 226 -10.19 5.03 16.48
CA SER A 226 -10.15 4.35 15.19
C SER A 226 -9.69 2.90 15.32
N ARG A 227 -10.39 1.96 14.66
CA ARG A 227 -9.93 0.57 14.51
C ARG A 227 -8.77 0.44 13.52
N ARG A 228 -8.47 1.49 12.75
CA ARG A 228 -7.37 1.53 11.76
C ARG A 228 -6.07 1.88 12.44
N ALA A 229 -4.96 1.34 11.93
CA ALA A 229 -3.62 1.76 12.34
C ALA A 229 -3.47 3.28 12.22
N ALA A 230 -2.74 3.90 13.14
CA ALA A 230 -2.47 5.33 13.11
C ALA A 230 -1.73 5.72 11.83
N LEU A 231 -0.61 5.08 11.61
CA LEU A 231 0.21 5.19 10.40
C LEU A 231 0.72 3.81 10.00
N ARG A 232 0.72 3.51 8.72
CA ARG A 232 1.28 2.29 8.16
C ARG A 232 1.88 2.56 6.79
N PRO A 233 2.86 1.76 6.35
CA PRO A 233 3.34 1.85 4.98
C PRO A 233 2.26 1.40 4.00
N CYS A 234 2.19 2.07 2.86
CA CYS A 234 1.45 1.67 1.68
C CYS A 234 2.39 1.77 0.49
N LEU A 235 2.55 0.68 -0.27
CA LEU A 235 3.48 0.66 -1.38
C LEU A 235 2.90 1.42 -2.58
N ASP A 236 3.63 2.41 -3.05
CA ASP A 236 3.26 3.17 -4.24
C ASP A 236 3.45 2.33 -5.52
N TRP A 237 2.41 2.17 -6.32
CA TRP A 237 2.48 1.35 -7.53
C TRP A 237 3.33 1.98 -8.65
N SER A 238 3.47 3.33 -8.68
CA SER A 238 4.24 4.03 -9.71
C SER A 238 5.72 4.16 -9.36
N GLU A 239 6.02 4.48 -8.11
CA GLU A 239 7.39 4.77 -7.64
C GLU A 239 8.03 3.56 -6.93
N ARG A 240 7.25 2.53 -6.56
CA ARG A 240 7.67 1.33 -5.82
C ARG A 240 8.36 1.65 -4.49
N ARG A 241 7.94 2.73 -3.86
CA ARG A 241 8.43 3.23 -2.59
C ARG A 241 7.26 3.38 -1.61
N PRO A 242 7.47 3.27 -0.30
CA PRO A 242 6.40 3.44 0.66
C PRO A 242 5.94 4.91 0.75
N HIS A 243 4.65 5.10 0.94
CA HIS A 243 4.04 6.33 1.41
C HIS A 243 3.15 6.02 2.61
N LEU A 244 2.66 7.05 3.31
CA LEU A 244 1.90 6.89 4.54
C LEU A 244 0.42 6.64 4.28
N ALA A 245 -0.11 5.58 4.86
CA ALA A 245 -1.53 5.29 4.99
C ALA A 245 -1.93 5.23 6.48
N GLY A 246 -3.21 5.04 6.75
CA GLY A 246 -3.76 5.01 8.11
C GLY A 246 -4.59 6.25 8.41
N HIS A 247 -5.18 6.29 9.62
CA HIS A 247 -6.13 7.36 9.93
C HIS A 247 -5.47 8.75 10.07
N LEU A 248 -4.21 8.83 10.53
CA LEU A 248 -3.48 10.10 10.59
C LEU A 248 -3.05 10.59 9.20
N ALA A 249 -2.69 9.68 8.30
CA ALA A 249 -2.41 10.03 6.90
C ALA A 249 -3.68 10.55 6.19
N ALA A 250 -4.82 9.93 6.48
CA ALA A 250 -6.12 10.40 5.98
C ALA A 250 -6.50 11.77 6.55
N ALA A 251 -6.27 11.98 7.85
CA ALA A 251 -6.51 13.27 8.50
C ALA A 251 -5.61 14.38 7.91
N LEU A 252 -4.34 14.07 7.64
CA LEU A 252 -3.42 15.00 6.98
C LEU A 252 -3.92 15.37 5.58
N ALA A 253 -4.35 14.38 4.79
CA ALA A 253 -4.88 14.65 3.46
C ALA A 253 -6.15 15.52 3.52
N CYS A 254 -7.08 15.20 4.43
CA CYS A 254 -8.28 16.00 4.65
C CYS A 254 -7.92 17.45 5.00
N ARG A 255 -7.00 17.65 5.95
CA ARG A 255 -6.54 18.96 6.37
C ARG A 255 -5.92 19.77 5.22
N CYS A 256 -5.09 19.12 4.40
CA CYS A 256 -4.49 19.79 3.23
C CYS A 256 -5.55 20.24 2.21
N PHE A 257 -6.63 19.49 2.03
CA PHE A 257 -7.75 19.90 1.17
C PHE A 257 -8.58 21.03 1.81
N GLU A 258 -8.86 20.97 3.11
CA GLU A 258 -9.60 21.99 3.84
C GLU A 258 -8.91 23.36 3.81
N MET A 259 -7.57 23.35 3.91
CA MET A 259 -6.74 24.55 3.90
C MET A 259 -6.33 25.02 2.50
N ASP A 260 -6.80 24.35 1.44
CA ASP A 260 -6.44 24.62 0.05
C ASP A 260 -4.91 24.51 -0.23
N TRP A 261 -4.18 23.79 0.61
CA TRP A 261 -2.76 23.48 0.37
C TRP A 261 -2.58 22.52 -0.81
N VAL A 262 -3.62 21.72 -1.10
CA VAL A 262 -3.72 20.86 -2.27
C VAL A 262 -5.10 20.99 -2.91
N ARG A 263 -5.15 20.85 -4.23
CA ARG A 263 -6.40 20.87 -5.01
C ARG A 263 -6.56 19.59 -5.79
N ARG A 264 -7.79 19.09 -5.87
CA ARG A 264 -8.12 17.96 -6.75
C ARG A 264 -8.25 18.43 -8.20
N ARG A 265 -7.69 17.67 -9.12
CA ARG A 265 -8.06 17.81 -10.53
C ARG A 265 -9.47 17.24 -10.74
N LYS A 266 -10.28 17.93 -11.52
CA LYS A 266 -11.63 17.46 -11.86
C LYS A 266 -11.58 16.08 -12.52
N ASP A 267 -12.45 15.19 -12.08
CA ASP A 267 -12.63 13.82 -12.60
C ASP A 267 -11.35 12.96 -12.63
N SER A 268 -10.45 13.20 -11.66
CA SER A 268 -9.18 12.50 -11.56
C SER A 268 -8.75 12.34 -10.09
N ARG A 269 -7.92 11.33 -9.83
CA ARG A 269 -7.21 11.18 -8.55
C ARG A 269 -6.01 12.11 -8.42
N VAL A 270 -5.65 12.82 -9.47
CA VAL A 270 -4.54 13.76 -9.46
C VAL A 270 -4.78 14.86 -8.42
N VAL A 271 -3.75 15.12 -7.65
CA VAL A 271 -3.69 16.21 -6.66
C VAL A 271 -2.64 17.21 -7.12
N MET A 272 -2.97 18.47 -7.03
CA MET A 272 -2.06 19.57 -7.32
C MET A 272 -1.65 20.23 -6.01
N LEU A 273 -0.36 20.22 -5.70
CA LEU A 273 0.20 20.95 -4.57
C LEU A 273 0.23 22.44 -4.94
N THR A 274 -0.36 23.28 -4.09
CA THR A 274 -0.33 24.74 -4.26
C THR A 274 1.02 25.29 -3.79
N GLU A 275 1.37 26.48 -4.19
CA GLU A 275 2.60 27.14 -3.74
C GLU A 275 2.59 27.38 -2.23
N GLU A 276 1.45 27.80 -1.68
CA GLU A 276 1.24 27.92 -0.24
C GLU A 276 1.40 26.57 0.46
N GLY A 277 0.75 25.51 -0.04
CA GLY A 277 0.86 24.17 0.52
C GLY A 277 2.29 23.65 0.46
N ARG A 278 3.03 23.95 -0.60
CA ARG A 278 4.46 23.61 -0.70
C ARG A 278 5.25 24.29 0.43
N GLY A 279 5.11 25.60 0.59
CA GLY A 279 5.80 26.34 1.63
C GLY A 279 5.48 25.83 3.04
N ILE A 280 4.22 25.51 3.32
CA ILE A 280 3.79 24.95 4.61
C ILE A 280 4.42 23.58 4.86
N LEU A 281 4.40 22.68 3.86
CA LEU A 281 4.99 21.35 4.00
C LEU A 281 6.51 21.40 4.13
N GLU A 282 7.20 22.27 3.39
CA GLU A 282 8.65 22.47 3.49
C GLU A 282 9.06 23.05 4.87
N ALA A 283 8.26 23.96 5.41
CA ALA A 283 8.49 24.52 6.74
C ALA A 283 8.22 23.50 7.86
N ALA A 284 7.17 22.69 7.74
CA ALA A 284 6.80 21.69 8.75
C ALA A 284 7.63 20.43 8.69
N LEU A 285 8.15 20.07 7.53
CA LEU A 285 8.85 18.81 7.23
C LEU A 285 10.24 19.10 6.63
N PRO A 286 11.26 19.40 7.43
CA PRO A 286 12.60 19.61 6.91
C PRO A 286 13.07 18.43 6.05
N GLY A 287 13.53 18.74 4.82
CA GLY A 287 13.91 17.70 3.86
C GLY A 287 12.76 17.19 2.96
N PHE A 288 11.54 17.68 3.12
CA PHE A 288 10.46 17.41 2.18
C PHE A 288 10.87 17.82 0.76
N ARG A 289 10.67 16.93 -0.20
CA ARG A 289 10.87 17.17 -1.63
C ARG A 289 9.67 16.62 -2.39
N CYS A 290 9.10 17.45 -3.21
CA CYS A 290 8.09 17.07 -4.18
C CYS A 290 8.39 17.87 -5.46
N ASP A 291 9.42 17.42 -6.19
CA ASP A 291 9.88 18.09 -7.40
C ASP A 291 8.75 18.13 -8.43
N ALA A 292 8.59 19.29 -9.06
CA ALA A 292 7.67 19.43 -10.18
C ALA A 292 8.07 18.42 -11.28
N PRO A 293 7.12 17.89 -12.07
CA PRO A 293 7.49 17.07 -13.21
C PRO A 293 8.40 17.92 -14.11
N GLU A 294 9.58 17.38 -14.44
CA GLU A 294 10.44 17.99 -15.45
C GLU A 294 9.56 18.25 -16.68
N SER A 295 9.52 19.49 -17.12
CA SER A 295 8.84 19.88 -18.34
C SER A 295 9.48 19.07 -19.48
N VAL A 296 8.77 18.05 -19.95
CA VAL A 296 9.17 17.35 -21.18
C VAL A 296 9.04 18.38 -22.31
N SER A 297 10.19 18.86 -22.73
CA SER A 297 10.40 19.75 -23.88
C SER A 297 10.00 19.05 -25.17
#